data_85ab5daa9646f288b44f62c5c71a8c3d
#
_entry.id   85ab5daa9646f288b44f62c5c71a8c3d
#
_cell.length_a   1.000
_cell.length_b   1.000
_cell.length_c   1.000
_cell.angle_alpha   90.00
_cell.angle_beta   90.00
_cell.angle_gamma   90.00
#
_symmetry.space_group_name_H-M   'P 1'
#
loop_
_entity.id
_entity.type
_entity.pdbx_description
1 polymer ?
#
loop_
_entity_poly.entity_id
_entity_poly.type
_entity_poly.pdbx_seq_one_letter_code
_entity_poly.pdbx_strand_id
1 'polypeptide(L)'
;MATPLTFTQPRHGEAATATQLEYDSNETLHSFVRQVPGARELAGKAAGILVFPSVVKAGFGIGGEYGEGILLNQQKVVGYYNLVSASFGFQLGVQQRSVIIMFMTQDALTGFDERAGWKIGVDGSVTIITVGVGGGIDTDKIVSPVIGFIIDQKGLMYNLTLEGSKISRINP
;
A
#
# COMPACT_ATOMS: atom_id res chain seq x y z
N MET A 1 11.56 -41.70 12.97
CA MET A 1 11.24 -40.63 13.93
C MET A 1 10.91 -39.36 13.14
N ALA A 2 9.66 -38.94 13.19
CA ALA A 2 9.25 -37.69 12.56
C ALA A 2 9.77 -36.51 13.39
N THR A 3 10.54 -35.62 12.78
CA THR A 3 10.88 -34.32 13.38
C THR A 3 9.58 -33.53 13.54
N PRO A 4 9.28 -32.99 14.74
CA PRO A 4 8.09 -32.15 14.89
C PRO A 4 8.25 -30.92 14.01
N LEU A 5 7.26 -30.70 13.16
CA LEU A 5 7.12 -29.43 12.45
C LEU A 5 6.89 -28.32 13.49
N THR A 6 7.92 -27.61 13.82
CA THR A 6 7.81 -26.40 14.62
C THR A 6 7.25 -25.30 13.73
N PHE A 7 5.96 -25.05 13.83
CA PHE A 7 5.38 -23.84 13.31
C PHE A 7 5.88 -22.67 14.15
N THR A 8 6.87 -21.95 13.67
CA THR A 8 7.22 -20.67 14.26
C THR A 8 6.15 -19.68 13.79
N GLN A 9 5.21 -19.35 14.66
CA GLN A 9 4.32 -18.23 14.39
C GLN A 9 5.15 -16.94 14.39
N PRO A 10 4.93 -16.03 13.43
CA PRO A 10 5.61 -14.74 13.45
C PRO A 10 5.30 -14.05 14.77
N ARG A 11 6.32 -13.60 15.46
CA ARG A 11 6.18 -12.80 16.67
C ARG A 11 5.49 -11.50 16.32
N HIS A 12 4.72 -10.96 17.27
CA HIS A 12 4.11 -9.66 17.13
C HIS A 12 5.20 -8.63 16.77
N GLY A 13 5.14 -8.06 15.56
CA GLY A 13 6.11 -7.08 15.07
C GLY A 13 7.21 -7.63 14.14
N GLU A 14 7.25 -8.92 13.86
CA GLU A 14 8.14 -9.44 12.82
C GLU A 14 7.62 -9.09 11.42
N ALA A 15 8.55 -8.71 10.54
CA ALA A 15 8.26 -8.49 9.14
C ALA A 15 7.72 -9.76 8.49
N ALA A 16 6.75 -9.62 7.59
CA ALA A 16 6.25 -10.73 6.80
C ALA A 16 7.37 -11.31 5.95
N THR A 17 7.34 -12.63 5.70
CA THR A 17 8.25 -13.24 4.74
C THR A 17 7.94 -12.74 3.33
N ALA A 18 8.92 -12.79 2.44
CA ALA A 18 8.73 -12.39 1.04
C ALA A 18 7.55 -13.16 0.40
N THR A 19 7.48 -14.46 0.61
CA THR A 19 6.40 -15.30 0.06
C THR A 19 5.03 -14.89 0.60
N GLN A 20 4.91 -14.65 1.89
CA GLN A 20 3.66 -14.22 2.50
C GLN A 20 3.24 -12.83 1.99
N LEU A 21 4.20 -11.92 1.87
CA LEU A 21 3.95 -10.57 1.39
C LEU A 21 3.49 -10.56 -0.07
N GLU A 22 4.11 -11.38 -0.90
CA GLU A 22 3.68 -11.53 -2.30
C GLU A 22 2.27 -12.10 -2.40
N TYR A 23 1.96 -13.12 -1.61
CA TYR A 23 0.64 -13.73 -1.61
C TYR A 23 -0.43 -12.70 -1.18
N ASP A 24 -0.23 -12.06 -0.05
CA ASP A 24 -1.20 -11.08 0.48
C ASP A 24 -1.38 -9.90 -0.48
N SER A 25 -0.30 -9.43 -1.07
CA SER A 25 -0.33 -8.30 -2.01
C SER A 25 -1.09 -8.67 -3.30
N ASN A 26 -0.85 -9.86 -3.85
CA ASN A 26 -1.55 -10.32 -5.02
C ASN A 26 -3.04 -10.52 -4.76
N GLU A 27 -3.40 -11.07 -3.60
CA GLU A 27 -4.79 -11.21 -3.20
C GLU A 27 -5.50 -9.86 -3.06
N THR A 28 -4.82 -8.89 -2.46
CA THR A 28 -5.34 -7.52 -2.31
C THR A 28 -5.60 -6.88 -3.67
N LEU A 29 -4.63 -6.98 -4.58
CA LEU A 29 -4.77 -6.40 -5.92
C LEU A 29 -5.88 -7.10 -6.72
N HIS A 30 -5.95 -8.42 -6.69
CA HIS A 30 -7.00 -9.17 -7.38
C HIS A 30 -8.39 -8.83 -6.84
N SER A 31 -8.52 -8.72 -5.52
CA SER A 31 -9.78 -8.33 -4.90
C SER A 31 -10.20 -6.93 -5.33
N PHE A 32 -9.27 -5.98 -5.34
CA PHE A 32 -9.51 -4.60 -5.77
C PHE A 32 -9.97 -4.55 -7.23
N VAL A 33 -9.26 -5.20 -8.12
CA VAL A 33 -9.57 -5.23 -9.56
C VAL A 33 -10.92 -5.89 -9.84
N ARG A 34 -11.27 -6.91 -9.07
CA ARG A 34 -12.52 -7.64 -9.22
C ARG A 34 -13.73 -6.88 -8.68
N GLN A 35 -13.57 -6.19 -7.54
CA GLN A 35 -14.69 -5.57 -6.82
C GLN A 35 -14.95 -4.12 -7.20
N VAL A 36 -13.96 -3.40 -7.70
CA VAL A 36 -14.07 -1.96 -7.98
C VAL A 36 -14.16 -1.73 -9.49
N PRO A 37 -15.30 -1.27 -10.00
CA PRO A 37 -15.43 -0.93 -11.42
C PRO A 37 -14.41 0.13 -11.84
N GLY A 38 -13.73 -0.11 -12.96
CA GLY A 38 -12.67 0.76 -13.48
C GLY A 38 -11.26 0.43 -12.97
N ALA A 39 -11.12 -0.35 -11.91
CA ALA A 39 -9.82 -0.69 -11.34
C ALA A 39 -8.97 -1.53 -12.29
N ARG A 40 -9.58 -2.48 -12.99
CA ARG A 40 -8.87 -3.33 -13.97
C ARG A 40 -8.28 -2.51 -15.10
N GLU A 41 -9.03 -1.55 -15.61
CA GLU A 41 -8.57 -0.68 -16.69
C GLU A 41 -7.36 0.16 -16.24
N LEU A 42 -7.42 0.77 -15.06
CA LEU A 42 -6.30 1.53 -14.51
C LEU A 42 -5.08 0.65 -14.26
N ALA A 43 -5.27 -0.53 -13.68
CA ALA A 43 -4.18 -1.45 -13.42
C ALA A 43 -3.49 -1.88 -14.73
N GLY A 44 -4.25 -2.07 -15.80
CA GLY A 44 -3.70 -2.40 -17.11
C GLY A 44 -2.89 -1.28 -17.76
N LYS A 45 -3.17 -0.04 -17.40
CA LYS A 45 -2.46 1.15 -17.93
C LYS A 45 -1.26 1.57 -17.06
N ALA A 46 -1.16 1.09 -15.83
CA ALA A 46 -0.12 1.50 -14.91
C ALA A 46 1.25 0.95 -15.34
N ALA A 47 2.28 1.82 -15.27
CA ALA A 47 3.66 1.41 -15.49
C ALA A 47 4.18 0.55 -14.32
N GLY A 48 3.72 0.84 -13.10
CA GLY A 48 4.02 0.05 -11.92
C GLY A 48 2.92 0.17 -10.89
N ILE A 49 2.75 -0.88 -10.07
CA ILE A 49 1.73 -0.94 -9.03
C ILE A 49 2.39 -1.35 -7.73
N LEU A 50 2.30 -0.49 -6.73
CA LEU A 50 2.81 -0.74 -5.40
C LEU A 50 1.63 -1.10 -4.50
N VAL A 51 1.69 -2.28 -3.88
CA VAL A 51 0.59 -2.81 -3.09
C VAL A 51 1.05 -3.03 -1.65
N PHE A 52 0.36 -2.39 -0.71
CA PHE A 52 0.50 -2.62 0.72
C PHE A 52 -0.77 -3.31 1.22
N PRO A 53 -0.75 -4.63 1.42
CA PRO A 53 -1.96 -5.36 1.80
C PRO A 53 -2.49 -4.99 3.17
N SER A 54 -1.60 -4.57 4.07
CA SER A 54 -1.98 -4.18 5.43
C SER A 54 -1.11 -3.02 5.90
N VAL A 55 -1.74 -1.86 6.08
CA VAL A 55 -1.12 -0.71 6.74
C VAL A 55 -1.84 -0.51 8.06
N VAL A 56 -1.11 -0.60 9.15
CA VAL A 56 -1.64 -0.49 10.50
C VAL A 56 -1.27 0.86 11.07
N LYS A 57 -2.27 1.58 11.57
CA LYS A 57 -2.13 2.84 12.28
C LYS A 57 -2.52 2.62 13.73
N ALA A 58 -1.62 2.96 14.65
CA ALA A 58 -1.86 2.79 16.07
C ALA A 58 -1.25 3.95 16.86
N GLY A 59 -1.85 4.30 18.01
CA GLY A 59 -1.29 5.31 18.88
C GLY A 59 -2.19 5.77 20.00
N PHE A 60 -1.58 6.50 20.93
CA PHE A 60 -2.21 7.22 22.02
C PHE A 60 -1.61 8.62 22.07
N GLY A 61 -2.24 9.60 21.39
CA GLY A 61 -1.72 10.96 21.29
C GLY A 61 -0.51 11.10 20.35
N ILE A 62 0.41 10.16 20.37
CA ILE A 62 1.47 9.99 19.40
C ILE A 62 1.24 8.63 18.74
N GLY A 63 1.24 8.61 17.42
CA GLY A 63 0.99 7.39 16.69
C GLY A 63 1.88 7.25 15.47
N GLY A 64 1.80 6.11 14.84
CA GLY A 64 2.49 5.83 13.61
C GLY A 64 1.72 4.86 12.73
N GLU A 65 2.08 4.86 11.47
CA GLU A 65 1.59 3.87 10.51
C GLU A 65 2.77 3.06 10.01
N TYR A 66 2.53 1.78 9.80
CA TYR A 66 3.50 0.87 9.21
C TYR A 66 2.81 -0.15 8.33
N GLY A 67 3.39 -0.38 7.16
CA GLY A 67 2.97 -1.45 6.27
C GLY A 67 4.12 -1.90 5.40
N GLU A 68 4.04 -3.12 4.92
CA GLU A 68 4.98 -3.67 3.95
C GLU A 68 4.23 -4.03 2.68
N GLY A 69 4.91 -3.95 1.55
CA GLY A 69 4.30 -4.19 0.25
C GLY A 69 5.29 -4.57 -0.83
N ILE A 70 4.74 -4.81 -2.00
CA ILE A 70 5.51 -5.17 -3.19
C ILE A 70 5.26 -4.16 -4.31
N LEU A 71 6.27 -3.99 -5.15
CA LEU A 71 6.14 -3.26 -6.41
C LEU A 71 6.04 -4.27 -7.54
N LEU A 72 4.97 -4.15 -8.33
CA LEU A 72 4.74 -4.97 -9.50
C LEU A 72 4.99 -4.15 -10.76
N ASN A 73 5.75 -4.72 -11.68
CA ASN A 73 5.93 -4.19 -13.03
C ASN A 73 5.58 -5.31 -14.01
N GLN A 74 4.55 -5.11 -14.82
CA GLN A 74 4.03 -6.13 -15.73
C GLN A 74 3.77 -7.47 -15.04
N GLN A 75 3.10 -7.41 -13.88
CA GLN A 75 2.72 -8.57 -13.05
C GLN A 75 3.90 -9.31 -12.40
N LYS A 76 5.10 -8.76 -12.46
CA LYS A 76 6.28 -9.33 -11.82
C LYS A 76 6.70 -8.49 -10.61
N VAL A 77 7.08 -9.17 -9.54
CA VAL A 77 7.61 -8.51 -8.34
C VAL A 77 9.02 -8.01 -8.65
N VAL A 78 9.21 -6.70 -8.57
CA VAL A 78 10.51 -6.05 -8.83
C VAL A 78 11.12 -5.45 -7.57
N GLY A 79 10.41 -5.42 -6.46
CA GLY A 79 10.95 -4.92 -5.21
C GLY A 79 9.97 -5.06 -4.06
N TYR A 80 10.51 -4.92 -2.87
CA TYR A 80 9.77 -4.94 -1.61
C TYR A 80 9.96 -3.58 -0.92
N TYR A 81 8.90 -3.07 -0.31
CA TYR A 81 8.91 -1.73 0.26
C TYR A 81 8.18 -1.72 1.59
N ASN A 82 8.50 -0.73 2.41
CA ASN A 82 7.68 -0.40 3.56
C ASN A 82 7.11 1.01 3.42
N LEU A 83 6.02 1.25 4.14
CA LEU A 83 5.41 2.56 4.30
C LEU A 83 5.45 2.89 5.79
N VAL A 84 6.04 4.03 6.12
CA VAL A 84 6.17 4.49 7.49
C VAL A 84 5.68 5.93 7.57
N SER A 85 4.83 6.23 8.53
CA SER A 85 4.49 7.60 8.84
C SER A 85 4.40 7.80 10.35
N ALA A 86 4.71 9.02 10.79
CA ALA A 86 4.47 9.45 12.16
C ALA A 86 3.27 10.37 12.15
N SER A 87 2.38 10.21 13.12
CA SER A 87 1.23 11.09 13.29
C SER A 87 1.18 11.64 14.70
N PHE A 88 0.87 12.94 14.78
CA PHE A 88 0.69 13.66 16.03
C PHE A 88 -0.78 14.05 16.16
N GLY A 89 -1.32 13.96 17.36
CA GLY A 89 -2.69 14.34 17.63
C GLY A 89 -3.45 13.30 18.43
N PHE A 90 -4.74 13.56 18.62
CA PHE A 90 -5.60 12.71 19.42
C PHE A 90 -5.99 11.48 18.61
N GLN A 91 -5.20 10.41 18.75
CA GLN A 91 -5.50 9.13 18.11
C GLN A 91 -5.58 8.05 19.15
N LEU A 92 -6.75 7.44 19.24
CA LEU A 92 -7.02 6.32 20.14
C LEU A 92 -7.37 5.11 19.30
N GLY A 93 -6.63 4.01 19.53
CA GLY A 93 -6.97 2.73 18.94
C GLY A 93 -6.10 2.33 17.76
N VAL A 94 -6.56 1.31 17.06
CA VAL A 94 -5.86 0.69 15.94
C VAL A 94 -6.76 0.72 14.71
N GLN A 95 -6.18 1.14 13.58
CA GLN A 95 -6.84 1.13 12.27
C GLN A 95 -6.01 0.29 11.31
N GLN A 96 -6.68 -0.40 10.42
CA GLN A 96 -6.05 -1.20 9.38
C GLN A 96 -6.68 -0.88 8.04
N ARG A 97 -5.86 -0.78 7.02
CA ARG A 97 -6.30 -0.50 5.65
C ARG A 97 -5.33 -1.13 4.66
N SER A 98 -5.78 -1.30 3.43
CA SER A 98 -4.93 -1.64 2.31
C SER A 98 -4.68 -0.39 1.48
N VAL A 99 -3.48 -0.26 0.93
CA VAL A 99 -3.10 0.87 0.08
C VAL A 99 -2.52 0.34 -1.23
N ILE A 100 -3.03 0.87 -2.33
CA ILE A 100 -2.52 0.56 -3.67
C ILE A 100 -2.10 1.88 -4.32
N ILE A 101 -0.85 1.97 -4.74
CA ILE A 101 -0.31 3.15 -5.43
C ILE A 101 0.03 2.75 -6.86
N MET A 102 -0.58 3.42 -7.83
CA MET A 102 -0.35 3.20 -9.25
C MET A 102 0.49 4.32 -9.83
N PHE A 103 1.62 3.97 -10.40
CA PHE A 103 2.45 4.87 -11.20
C PHE A 103 1.99 4.76 -12.63
N MET A 104 1.27 5.78 -13.11
CA MET A 104 0.58 5.72 -14.40
C MET A 104 1.50 6.00 -15.58
N THR A 105 2.68 6.60 -15.33
CA THR A 105 3.69 6.88 -16.37
C THR A 105 5.01 6.22 -16.01
N GLN A 106 5.81 5.94 -17.04
CA GLN A 106 7.16 5.41 -16.82
C GLN A 106 8.03 6.43 -16.07
N ASP A 107 7.89 7.70 -16.35
CA ASP A 107 8.66 8.75 -15.65
C ASP A 107 8.34 8.80 -14.16
N ALA A 108 7.07 8.65 -13.78
CA ALA A 108 6.68 8.60 -12.38
C ALA A 108 7.27 7.38 -11.67
N LEU A 109 7.25 6.22 -12.32
CA LEU A 109 7.84 4.98 -11.78
C LEU A 109 9.35 5.11 -11.63
N THR A 110 10.03 5.64 -12.62
CA THR A 110 11.48 5.86 -12.59
C THR A 110 11.88 6.83 -11.49
N GLY A 111 11.14 7.92 -11.34
CA GLY A 111 11.39 8.90 -10.27
C GLY A 111 11.23 8.31 -8.87
N PHE A 112 10.28 7.40 -8.70
CA PHE A 112 10.12 6.65 -7.46
C PHE A 112 11.28 5.67 -7.23
N ASP A 113 11.65 4.90 -8.25
CA ASP A 113 12.63 3.83 -8.15
C ASP A 113 14.06 4.34 -7.90
N GLU A 114 14.38 5.54 -8.39
CA GLU A 114 15.70 6.16 -8.23
C GLU A 114 15.97 6.68 -6.82
N ARG A 115 14.97 6.82 -5.98
CA ARG A 115 15.12 7.36 -4.63
C ARG A 115 15.27 6.26 -3.59
N ALA A 116 16.19 6.46 -2.64
CA ALA A 116 16.36 5.56 -1.50
C ALA A 116 15.18 5.60 -0.53
N GLY A 117 14.50 6.75 -0.45
CA GLY A 117 13.27 6.94 0.29
C GLY A 117 12.41 7.96 -0.43
N TRP A 118 11.15 7.62 -0.66
CA TRP A 118 10.21 8.48 -1.38
C TRP A 118 9.14 8.95 -0.41
N LYS A 119 9.08 10.27 -0.20
CA LYS A 119 8.14 10.87 0.73
C LYS A 119 6.97 11.48 -0.03
N ILE A 120 5.78 11.02 0.29
CA ILE A 120 4.54 11.48 -0.34
C ILE A 120 4.28 12.94 0.05
N GLY A 121 4.02 13.78 -0.94
CA GLY A 121 3.80 15.22 -0.77
C GLY A 121 5.08 16.05 -0.87
N VAL A 122 6.26 15.43 -0.75
CA VAL A 122 7.56 16.11 -0.86
C VAL A 122 8.28 15.69 -2.14
N ASP A 123 8.50 14.39 -2.33
CA ASP A 123 9.22 13.86 -3.49
C ASP A 123 8.30 13.63 -4.69
N GLY A 124 7.00 13.56 -4.45
CA GLY A 124 5.98 13.46 -5.46
C GLY A 124 4.60 13.60 -4.87
N SER A 125 3.66 14.05 -5.67
CA SER A 125 2.25 14.15 -5.29
C SER A 125 1.51 12.88 -5.65
N VAL A 126 0.65 12.43 -4.75
CA VAL A 126 -0.24 11.29 -4.97
C VAL A 126 -1.68 11.78 -4.88
N THR A 127 -2.45 11.52 -5.91
CA THR A 127 -3.90 11.77 -5.87
C THR A 127 -4.56 10.61 -5.13
N ILE A 128 -5.16 10.88 -3.99
CA ILE A 128 -5.77 9.86 -3.13
C ILE A 128 -7.23 9.68 -3.51
N ILE A 129 -7.63 8.43 -3.73
CA ILE A 129 -9.01 8.03 -3.97
C ILE A 129 -9.40 7.03 -2.88
N THR A 130 -10.43 7.39 -2.11
CA THR A 130 -11.03 6.49 -1.13
C THR A 130 -12.19 5.78 -1.80
N VAL A 131 -12.12 4.45 -1.83
CA VAL A 131 -13.17 3.64 -2.45
C VAL A 131 -14.14 3.21 -1.37
N GLY A 132 -15.37 3.72 -1.46
CA GLY A 132 -16.48 3.30 -0.62
C GLY A 132 -17.18 2.07 -1.15
N VAL A 133 -18.14 1.55 -0.37
CA VAL A 133 -18.97 0.41 -0.78
C VAL A 133 -19.79 0.79 -2.02
N GLY A 134 -19.65 0.03 -3.10
CA GLY A 134 -20.39 0.24 -4.35
C GLY A 134 -19.88 1.38 -5.23
N GLY A 135 -18.78 2.03 -4.84
CA GLY A 135 -18.15 3.08 -5.65
C GLY A 135 -17.30 2.52 -6.78
N GLY A 136 -17.37 3.14 -7.95
CA GLY A 136 -16.51 2.87 -9.08
C GLY A 136 -15.51 3.99 -9.30
N ILE A 137 -14.52 3.72 -10.15
CA ILE A 137 -13.51 4.69 -10.56
C ILE A 137 -13.87 5.19 -11.95
N ASP A 138 -13.98 6.51 -12.10
CA ASP A 138 -14.11 7.12 -13.41
C ASP A 138 -12.71 7.36 -13.99
N THR A 139 -12.28 6.45 -14.85
CA THR A 139 -10.92 6.46 -15.42
C THR A 139 -10.67 7.67 -16.31
N ASP A 140 -11.71 8.26 -16.89
CA ASP A 140 -11.57 9.43 -17.76
C ASP A 140 -11.25 10.70 -17.00
N LYS A 141 -11.57 10.75 -15.71
CA LYS A 141 -11.34 11.91 -14.86
C LYS A 141 -9.99 11.88 -14.15
N ILE A 142 -9.29 10.76 -14.20
CA ILE A 142 -8.01 10.61 -13.50
C ILE A 142 -6.87 10.93 -14.45
N VAL A 143 -6.23 12.09 -14.25
CA VAL A 143 -5.12 12.57 -15.07
C VAL A 143 -3.81 12.62 -14.29
N SER A 144 -3.82 12.20 -13.03
CA SER A 144 -2.62 12.22 -12.19
C SER A 144 -1.63 11.13 -12.57
N PRO A 145 -0.31 11.42 -12.60
CA PRO A 145 0.69 10.39 -12.87
C PRO A 145 0.86 9.38 -11.73
N VAL A 146 0.46 9.72 -10.52
CA VAL A 146 0.50 8.81 -9.36
C VAL A 146 -0.83 8.85 -8.63
N ILE A 147 -1.46 7.71 -8.50
CA ILE A 147 -2.77 7.58 -7.87
C ILE A 147 -2.68 6.59 -6.71
N GLY A 148 -3.20 6.98 -5.55
CA GLY A 148 -3.26 6.12 -4.38
C GLY A 148 -4.71 5.76 -4.05
N PHE A 149 -4.96 4.48 -3.83
CA PHE A 149 -6.26 3.95 -3.41
C PHE A 149 -6.16 3.43 -1.98
N ILE A 150 -7.08 3.87 -1.14
CA ILE A 150 -7.23 3.37 0.23
C ILE A 150 -8.50 2.52 0.26
N ILE A 151 -8.34 1.25 0.59
CA ILE A 151 -9.40 0.25 0.54
C ILE A 151 -9.39 -0.62 1.79
N ASP A 152 -10.44 -1.40 1.98
CA ASP A 152 -10.57 -2.40 3.05
C ASP A 152 -10.31 -1.83 4.46
N GLN A 153 -10.89 -0.66 4.72
CA GLN A 153 -10.69 0.02 5.99
C GLN A 153 -11.41 -0.69 7.11
N LYS A 154 -10.70 -0.89 8.22
CA LYS A 154 -11.25 -1.43 9.47
C LYS A 154 -10.88 -0.51 10.61
N GLY A 155 -11.87 -0.19 11.44
CA GLY A 155 -11.73 0.71 12.57
C GLY A 155 -12.28 2.10 12.31
N LEU A 156 -12.26 2.97 13.32
CA LEU A 156 -12.70 4.35 13.21
C LEU A 156 -11.66 5.16 12.45
N MET A 157 -12.06 5.73 11.33
CA MET A 157 -11.18 6.45 10.43
C MET A 157 -11.41 7.95 10.49
N TYR A 158 -10.40 8.65 10.96
CA TYR A 158 -10.30 10.10 10.84
C TYR A 158 -9.08 10.41 9.97
N ASN A 159 -9.23 11.31 9.01
CA ASN A 159 -8.14 11.79 8.15
C ASN A 159 -7.48 10.71 7.29
N LEU A 160 -8.13 10.39 6.18
CA LEU A 160 -7.56 9.50 5.17
C LEU A 160 -6.56 10.26 4.31
N THR A 161 -5.32 10.29 4.73
CA THR A 161 -4.24 10.89 3.96
C THR A 161 -3.01 9.99 3.97
N LEU A 162 -2.25 10.05 2.91
CA LEU A 162 -0.93 9.45 2.82
C LEU A 162 0.19 10.49 2.90
N GLU A 163 -0.17 11.77 2.99
CA GLU A 163 0.79 12.87 3.09
C GLU A 163 1.78 12.65 4.23
N GLY A 164 3.06 12.85 3.94
CA GLY A 164 4.13 12.67 4.92
C GLY A 164 4.58 11.23 5.12
N SER A 165 3.90 10.26 4.50
CA SER A 165 4.36 8.87 4.53
C SER A 165 5.62 8.71 3.72
N LYS A 166 6.57 7.93 4.25
CA LYS A 166 7.82 7.60 3.56
C LYS A 166 7.81 6.15 3.12
N ILE A 167 8.09 5.93 1.86
CA ILE A 167 8.18 4.60 1.27
C ILE A 167 9.64 4.30 0.97
N SER A 168 10.14 3.21 1.50
CA SER A 168 11.54 2.81 1.37
C SER A 168 11.64 1.34 0.96
N ARG A 169 12.69 1.01 0.21
CA ARG A 169 12.96 -0.38 -0.18
C ARG A 169 13.41 -1.19 1.03
N ILE A 170 12.94 -2.42 1.13
CA ILE A 170 13.32 -3.38 2.17
C ILE A 170 13.74 -4.69 1.55
N ASN A 171 14.46 -5.50 2.36
CA ASN A 171 14.80 -6.88 2.04
C ASN A 171 14.13 -7.78 3.07
N PRO A 172 12.94 -8.28 2.77
CA PRO A 172 12.20 -9.11 3.71
C PRO A 172 12.79 -10.52 3.86
#